data_65ea6768cb96f72f4c7434a3cb23eed0
#
_entry.id   65ea6768cb96f72f4c7434a3cb23eed0
#
_cell.length_a   1.000
_cell.length_b   1.000
_cell.length_c   1.000
_cell.angle_alpha   90.00
_cell.angle_beta   90.00
_cell.angle_gamma   90.00
#
_symmetry.space_group_name_H-M   'P 1'
#
loop_
_entity.id
_entity.type
_entity.pdbx_description
1 polymer ?
#
loop_
_entity_poly.entity_id
_entity_poly.type
_entity_poly.pdbx_seq_one_letter_code
_entity_poly.pdbx_strand_id
1 'polypeptide(L)'
;MKTVYVAMSADLIHPGHLNIIKTASEYGSVVVGVLTDKAIASYKRLPYMTFEQRKLIVENLKGVDRVIPQDTLDYVPNLQMLKPDYVVHGDDWKEGVQRETRQRVIDVIAEWGGELIEPSYTAGISSTQLNKALRDVGTTPDVRRGLLRRLLNAKDVIRAMEAHSGVSGIIVENCQVQTEDGQREFDAMWLSSLTDSTCKGKPDIECVDLTSRLHTVNDILEVTTKPIIYDGDSGGLPDHFVFTVRTLERLGISAVIIEDKTGLKQNSLLEEGNVQPQESIANMCEKIKAGKNAQVTTEFMIIARCESLITGAGQQDAIERVQAYVQAGADGIMIHSKLKQPDEIFRFCDAYMQLPMVNRVPLVVVPSTYSQVTEKELAAHGVRIVIYANQLLRSAYPAMWKTAEIILMNGRAEEADTCCISIEEILKLI
;
A
#
# COMPACT_ATOMS: atom_id res chain seq x y z
N MET A 1 -2.44 29.76 -33.28
CA MET A 1 -3.43 28.68 -33.09
C MET A 1 -3.82 28.72 -31.63
N LYS A 2 -5.10 28.65 -31.29
CA LYS A 2 -5.54 28.68 -29.90
C LYS A 2 -5.11 27.39 -29.19
N THR A 3 -4.76 27.51 -27.94
CA THR A 3 -4.32 26.37 -27.11
C THR A 3 -5.44 25.92 -26.19
N VAL A 4 -5.70 24.62 -26.16
CA VAL A 4 -6.74 24.00 -25.34
C VAL A 4 -6.08 23.07 -24.33
N TYR A 5 -6.42 23.20 -23.06
CA TYR A 5 -5.92 22.31 -22.01
C TYR A 5 -7.00 21.35 -21.53
N VAL A 6 -6.64 20.07 -21.41
CA VAL A 6 -7.48 19.01 -20.86
C VAL A 6 -6.68 18.27 -19.79
N ALA A 7 -7.18 18.09 -18.58
CA ALA A 7 -6.54 17.22 -17.60
C ALA A 7 -7.36 15.94 -17.37
N MET A 8 -6.66 14.80 -17.26
CA MET A 8 -7.32 13.51 -17.02
C MET A 8 -6.40 12.51 -16.34
N SER A 9 -6.98 11.57 -15.61
CA SER A 9 -6.23 10.41 -15.07
C SER A 9 -5.85 9.42 -16.18
N ALA A 10 -6.66 9.34 -17.23
CA ALA A 10 -6.47 8.46 -18.39
C ALA A 10 -6.29 6.98 -18.05
N ASP A 11 -6.83 6.53 -16.90
CA ASP A 11 -6.87 5.13 -16.56
C ASP A 11 -8.07 4.49 -17.25
N LEU A 12 -7.84 3.45 -18.05
CA LEU A 12 -8.88 2.78 -18.83
C LEU A 12 -9.64 3.78 -19.74
N ILE A 13 -9.00 4.18 -20.82
CA ILE A 13 -9.60 5.09 -21.81
C ILE A 13 -10.94 4.56 -22.30
N HIS A 14 -11.97 5.39 -22.25
CA HIS A 14 -13.34 5.06 -22.62
C HIS A 14 -14.00 6.23 -23.41
N PRO A 15 -15.17 6.03 -24.04
CA PRO A 15 -15.83 7.04 -24.87
C PRO A 15 -15.95 8.42 -24.23
N GLY A 16 -16.09 8.53 -22.90
CA GLY A 16 -16.11 9.82 -22.21
C GLY A 16 -14.85 10.63 -22.40
N HIS A 17 -13.66 10.01 -22.27
CA HIS A 17 -12.38 10.67 -22.54
C HIS A 17 -12.26 11.12 -24.00
N LEU A 18 -12.69 10.26 -24.95
CA LEU A 18 -12.64 10.59 -26.38
C LEU A 18 -13.55 11.75 -26.73
N ASN A 19 -14.73 11.86 -26.12
CA ASN A 19 -15.64 12.98 -26.31
C ASN A 19 -15.05 14.30 -25.83
N ILE A 20 -14.37 14.30 -24.67
CA ILE A 20 -13.67 15.48 -24.16
C ILE A 20 -12.56 15.93 -25.13
N ILE A 21 -11.72 14.98 -25.60
CA ILE A 21 -10.64 15.28 -26.55
C ILE A 21 -11.21 15.79 -27.89
N LYS A 22 -12.28 15.16 -28.39
CA LYS A 22 -12.95 15.58 -29.61
C LYS A 22 -13.49 17.03 -29.48
N THR A 23 -14.21 17.31 -28.39
CA THR A 23 -14.69 18.68 -28.13
C THR A 23 -13.51 19.66 -28.06
N ALA A 24 -12.45 19.31 -27.32
CA ALA A 24 -11.26 20.16 -27.19
C ALA A 24 -10.63 20.47 -28.56
N SER A 25 -10.55 19.48 -29.46
CA SER A 25 -9.96 19.64 -30.80
C SER A 25 -10.74 20.59 -31.73
N GLU A 26 -12.01 20.87 -31.43
CA GLU A 26 -12.82 21.84 -32.15
C GLU A 26 -12.44 23.30 -31.81
N TYR A 27 -11.79 23.52 -30.66
CA TYR A 27 -11.41 24.86 -30.19
C TYR A 27 -9.94 25.22 -30.48
N GLY A 28 -9.05 24.23 -30.74
CA GLY A 28 -7.66 24.53 -31.04
C GLY A 28 -6.70 23.34 -30.84
N SER A 29 -5.43 23.66 -30.64
CA SER A 29 -4.39 22.65 -30.37
C SER A 29 -4.52 22.12 -28.96
N VAL A 30 -4.66 20.79 -28.83
CA VAL A 30 -4.97 20.12 -27.57
C VAL A 30 -3.70 19.68 -26.82
N VAL A 31 -3.53 20.23 -25.63
CA VAL A 31 -2.52 19.81 -24.67
C VAL A 31 -3.20 19.03 -23.55
N VAL A 32 -2.84 17.76 -23.38
CA VAL A 32 -3.40 16.92 -22.32
C VAL A 32 -2.45 16.83 -21.15
N GLY A 33 -2.91 17.25 -19.97
CA GLY A 33 -2.26 17.00 -18.67
C GLY A 33 -2.67 15.62 -18.14
N VAL A 34 -1.78 14.64 -18.21
CA VAL A 34 -2.02 13.32 -17.62
C VAL A 34 -1.59 13.34 -16.16
N LEU A 35 -2.52 13.03 -15.24
CA LEU A 35 -2.23 12.99 -13.81
C LEU A 35 -1.16 11.93 -13.52
N THR A 36 -0.10 12.32 -12.81
CA THR A 36 0.93 11.39 -12.36
C THR A 36 0.38 10.41 -11.31
N ASP A 37 1.05 9.29 -11.09
CA ASP A 37 0.67 8.34 -10.04
C ASP A 37 0.62 9.03 -8.67
N LYS A 38 1.54 9.97 -8.40
CA LYS A 38 1.55 10.79 -7.17
C LYS A 38 0.30 11.66 -7.05
N ALA A 39 -0.08 12.35 -8.11
CA ALA A 39 -1.30 13.17 -8.12
C ALA A 39 -2.55 12.33 -7.85
N ILE A 40 -2.65 11.15 -8.46
CA ILE A 40 -3.79 10.25 -8.27
C ILE A 40 -3.82 9.66 -6.86
N ALA A 41 -2.67 9.24 -6.33
CA ALA A 41 -2.56 8.64 -5.00
C ALA A 41 -2.98 9.58 -3.86
N SER A 42 -3.02 10.90 -4.10
CA SER A 42 -3.46 11.90 -3.12
C SER A 42 -4.96 11.86 -2.83
N TYR A 43 -5.80 11.29 -3.73
CA TYR A 43 -7.26 11.30 -3.56
C TYR A 43 -7.96 9.97 -3.83
N LYS A 44 -7.29 9.02 -4.49
CA LYS A 44 -7.86 7.69 -4.78
C LYS A 44 -6.75 6.65 -4.96
N ARG A 45 -7.15 5.38 -5.14
CA ARG A 45 -6.23 4.29 -5.46
C ARG A 45 -5.45 4.56 -6.74
N LEU A 46 -4.24 4.01 -6.81
CA LEU A 46 -3.43 4.04 -8.03
C LEU A 46 -4.19 3.42 -9.21
N PRO A 47 -3.99 3.99 -10.41
CA PRO A 47 -4.55 3.44 -11.65
C PRO A 47 -3.97 2.05 -11.93
N TYR A 48 -4.68 1.26 -12.71
CA TYR A 48 -4.21 -0.04 -13.19
C TYR A 48 -2.93 0.12 -14.01
N MET A 49 -2.91 1.08 -14.95
CA MET A 49 -1.75 1.39 -15.77
C MET A 49 -0.82 2.40 -15.07
N THR A 50 0.48 2.25 -15.30
CA THR A 50 1.49 3.22 -14.84
C THR A 50 1.33 4.57 -15.55
N PHE A 51 1.90 5.64 -14.97
CA PHE A 51 1.91 6.96 -15.62
C PHE A 51 2.46 6.89 -17.05
N GLU A 52 3.58 6.20 -17.27
CA GLU A 52 4.20 6.10 -18.59
C GLU A 52 3.30 5.37 -19.61
N GLN A 53 2.62 4.31 -19.19
CA GLN A 53 1.66 3.60 -20.04
C GLN A 53 0.48 4.50 -20.40
N ARG A 54 -0.10 5.21 -19.43
CA ARG A 54 -1.23 6.13 -19.63
C ARG A 54 -0.84 7.29 -20.54
N LYS A 55 0.34 7.87 -20.31
CA LYS A 55 0.93 8.94 -21.14
C LYS A 55 1.08 8.48 -22.59
N LEU A 56 1.71 7.31 -22.80
CA LEU A 56 1.92 6.75 -24.15
C LEU A 56 0.60 6.54 -24.91
N ILE A 57 -0.44 6.04 -24.22
CA ILE A 57 -1.76 5.87 -24.84
C ILE A 57 -2.35 7.23 -25.25
N VAL A 58 -2.31 8.21 -24.35
CA VAL A 58 -2.90 9.55 -24.63
C VAL A 58 -2.14 10.26 -25.75
N GLU A 59 -0.82 10.14 -25.82
CA GLU A 59 0.00 10.71 -26.91
C GLU A 59 -0.38 10.17 -28.30
N ASN A 60 -0.98 8.98 -28.36
CA ASN A 60 -1.41 8.34 -29.61
C ASN A 60 -2.91 8.45 -29.88
N LEU A 61 -3.65 9.21 -29.06
CA LEU A 61 -5.06 9.49 -29.34
C LEU A 61 -5.21 10.57 -30.41
N LYS A 62 -6.10 10.30 -31.38
CA LYS A 62 -6.43 11.28 -32.41
C LYS A 62 -7.03 12.56 -31.76
N GLY A 63 -6.47 13.70 -32.10
CA GLY A 63 -6.91 14.99 -31.59
C GLY A 63 -6.09 15.50 -30.40
N VAL A 64 -5.07 14.77 -29.98
CA VAL A 64 -4.08 15.21 -29.00
C VAL A 64 -2.82 15.66 -29.73
N ASP A 65 -2.36 16.88 -29.48
CA ASP A 65 -1.15 17.45 -30.06
C ASP A 65 0.07 17.33 -29.14
N ARG A 66 -0.15 17.38 -27.84
CA ARG A 66 0.92 17.28 -26.84
C ARG A 66 0.41 16.74 -25.52
N VAL A 67 1.24 15.96 -24.83
CA VAL A 67 0.98 15.47 -23.47
C VAL A 67 2.03 16.01 -22.51
N ILE A 68 1.59 16.45 -21.33
CA ILE A 68 2.44 16.91 -20.22
C ILE A 68 2.03 16.22 -18.93
N PRO A 69 2.92 16.09 -17.94
CA PRO A 69 2.53 15.61 -16.62
C PRO A 69 1.64 16.63 -15.89
N GLN A 70 0.66 16.13 -15.15
CA GLN A 70 -0.15 16.87 -14.18
C GLN A 70 0.19 16.34 -12.79
N ASP A 71 1.07 17.02 -12.06
CA ASP A 71 1.68 16.52 -10.82
C ASP A 71 0.81 16.69 -9.57
N THR A 72 -0.26 17.47 -9.68
CA THR A 72 -1.21 17.74 -8.61
C THR A 72 -2.64 17.70 -9.11
N LEU A 73 -3.62 17.57 -8.22
CA LEU A 73 -5.05 17.80 -8.57
C LEU A 73 -5.35 19.24 -8.89
N ASP A 74 -4.55 20.16 -8.39
CA ASP A 74 -4.66 21.57 -8.72
C ASP A 74 -4.10 21.81 -10.13
N TYR A 75 -4.91 22.36 -11.01
CA TYR A 75 -4.55 22.64 -12.40
C TYR A 75 -3.70 23.90 -12.55
N VAL A 76 -3.72 24.78 -11.53
CA VAL A 76 -3.11 26.12 -11.57
C VAL A 76 -1.66 26.12 -12.07
N PRO A 77 -0.76 25.21 -11.63
CA PRO A 77 0.62 25.21 -12.11
C PRO A 77 0.73 25.03 -13.63
N ASN A 78 0.00 24.07 -14.19
CA ASN A 78 0.01 23.83 -15.64
C ASN A 78 -0.71 24.95 -16.40
N LEU A 79 -1.79 25.50 -15.85
CA LEU A 79 -2.52 26.61 -16.46
C LEU A 79 -1.68 27.88 -16.53
N GLN A 80 -0.95 28.22 -15.46
CA GLN A 80 -0.04 29.37 -15.43
C GLN A 80 1.14 29.22 -16.39
N MET A 81 1.67 27.99 -16.52
CA MET A 81 2.76 27.68 -17.45
C MET A 81 2.32 27.79 -18.92
N LEU A 82 1.12 27.30 -19.24
CA LEU A 82 0.62 27.18 -20.62
C LEU A 82 -0.17 28.39 -21.07
N LYS A 83 -0.88 29.05 -20.16
CA LYS A 83 -1.86 30.13 -20.43
C LYS A 83 -2.81 29.78 -21.60
N PRO A 84 -3.55 28.64 -21.51
CA PRO A 84 -4.38 28.19 -22.60
C PRO A 84 -5.53 29.12 -22.81
N ASP A 85 -6.00 29.23 -24.10
CA ASP A 85 -7.20 29.99 -24.45
C ASP A 85 -8.47 29.31 -23.92
N TYR A 86 -8.45 27.96 -23.85
CA TYR A 86 -9.57 27.16 -23.36
C TYR A 86 -9.10 26.06 -22.41
N VAL A 87 -9.91 25.79 -21.40
CA VAL A 87 -9.86 24.56 -20.61
C VAL A 87 -11.11 23.76 -20.89
N VAL A 88 -10.97 22.46 -21.20
CA VAL A 88 -12.13 21.58 -21.45
C VAL A 88 -12.16 20.48 -20.38
N HIS A 89 -13.29 20.36 -19.70
CA HIS A 89 -13.56 19.32 -18.69
C HIS A 89 -15.04 18.92 -18.74
N GLY A 90 -15.36 17.66 -18.40
CA GLY A 90 -16.75 17.24 -18.23
C GLY A 90 -17.46 18.03 -17.14
N ASP A 91 -18.78 18.11 -17.19
CA ASP A 91 -19.57 18.88 -16.22
C ASP A 91 -19.78 18.17 -14.87
N ASP A 92 -19.20 16.99 -14.69
CA ASP A 92 -19.25 16.15 -13.48
C ASP A 92 -18.52 16.74 -12.25
N TRP A 93 -17.65 17.73 -12.44
CA TRP A 93 -16.95 18.42 -11.35
C TRP A 93 -17.69 19.65 -10.76
N LYS A 94 -18.90 19.94 -11.25
CA LYS A 94 -19.75 21.01 -10.70
C LYS A 94 -20.18 20.73 -9.27
N GLU A 95 -20.18 19.46 -8.89
CA GLU A 95 -20.57 18.99 -7.56
C GLU A 95 -19.46 18.12 -6.94
N GLY A 96 -19.52 17.93 -5.61
CA GLY A 96 -18.59 17.08 -4.89
C GLY A 96 -17.21 17.70 -4.64
N VAL A 97 -16.20 16.85 -4.43
CA VAL A 97 -14.83 17.23 -4.00
C VAL A 97 -14.06 18.08 -5.01
N GLN A 98 -14.45 18.07 -6.28
CA GLN A 98 -13.75 18.80 -7.33
C GLN A 98 -14.32 20.22 -7.59
N ARG A 99 -15.38 20.60 -6.90
CA ARG A 99 -16.00 21.94 -7.05
C ARG A 99 -15.02 23.08 -6.79
N GLU A 100 -14.18 22.93 -5.78
CA GLU A 100 -13.16 23.95 -5.46
C GLU A 100 -12.08 24.03 -6.54
N THR A 101 -11.66 22.89 -7.10
CA THR A 101 -10.71 22.84 -8.22
C THR A 101 -11.30 23.54 -9.45
N ARG A 102 -12.58 23.29 -9.76
CA ARG A 102 -13.29 23.99 -10.84
C ARG A 102 -13.27 25.50 -10.65
N GLN A 103 -13.60 25.99 -9.45
CA GLN A 103 -13.61 27.44 -9.20
C GLN A 103 -12.22 28.05 -9.36
N ARG A 104 -11.18 27.40 -8.86
CA ARG A 104 -9.79 27.85 -9.06
C ARG A 104 -9.38 27.90 -10.54
N VAL A 105 -9.80 26.94 -11.34
CA VAL A 105 -9.57 26.95 -12.79
C VAL A 105 -10.19 28.17 -13.41
N ILE A 106 -11.47 28.46 -13.11
CA ILE A 106 -12.19 29.65 -13.64
C ILE A 106 -11.44 30.92 -13.24
N ASP A 107 -11.09 31.06 -11.97
CA ASP A 107 -10.45 32.28 -11.45
C ASP A 107 -9.09 32.52 -12.14
N VAL A 108 -8.28 31.48 -12.28
CA VAL A 108 -6.95 31.59 -12.87
C VAL A 108 -6.97 31.85 -14.36
N ILE A 109 -7.82 31.15 -15.16
CA ILE A 109 -7.85 31.38 -16.61
C ILE A 109 -8.42 32.76 -16.97
N ALA A 110 -9.26 33.34 -16.11
CA ALA A 110 -9.77 34.70 -16.28
C ALA A 110 -8.66 35.77 -16.28
N GLU A 111 -7.51 35.54 -15.63
CA GLU A 111 -6.37 36.47 -15.58
C GLU A 111 -5.81 36.81 -16.97
N TRP A 112 -5.96 35.93 -17.95
CA TRP A 112 -5.52 36.16 -19.36
C TRP A 112 -6.62 36.02 -20.37
N GLY A 113 -7.89 36.01 -19.93
CA GLY A 113 -9.06 35.94 -20.81
C GLY A 113 -9.36 34.56 -21.39
N GLY A 114 -8.88 33.49 -20.71
CA GLY A 114 -9.22 32.11 -21.06
C GLY A 114 -10.66 31.75 -20.67
N GLU A 115 -11.20 30.73 -21.31
CA GLU A 115 -12.57 30.26 -21.10
C GLU A 115 -12.64 28.78 -20.72
N LEU A 116 -13.59 28.43 -19.85
CA LEU A 116 -13.90 27.05 -19.49
C LEU A 116 -15.03 26.50 -20.33
N ILE A 117 -14.81 25.38 -21.02
CA ILE A 117 -15.79 24.65 -21.82
C ILE A 117 -16.17 23.36 -21.10
N GLU A 118 -17.44 23.16 -20.83
CA GLU A 118 -17.96 22.01 -20.06
C GLU A 118 -18.96 21.19 -20.88
N PRO A 119 -18.50 20.25 -21.73
CA PRO A 119 -19.41 19.33 -22.41
C PRO A 119 -20.11 18.42 -21.40
N SER A 120 -21.34 18.03 -21.74
CA SER A 120 -22.13 17.12 -20.91
C SER A 120 -21.44 15.78 -20.70
N TYR A 121 -21.52 15.27 -19.47
CA TYR A 121 -20.96 13.98 -19.09
C TYR A 121 -21.51 12.83 -19.95
N THR A 122 -20.64 11.95 -20.38
CA THR A 122 -21.03 10.76 -21.17
C THR A 122 -21.60 9.69 -20.26
N ALA A 123 -22.93 9.51 -20.29
CA ALA A 123 -23.62 8.52 -19.47
C ALA A 123 -23.25 7.08 -19.86
N GLY A 124 -23.35 6.16 -18.88
CA GLY A 124 -23.28 4.70 -19.10
C GLY A 124 -21.87 4.09 -18.99
N ILE A 125 -20.81 4.91 -18.89
CA ILE A 125 -19.46 4.40 -18.67
C ILE A 125 -18.61 5.40 -17.87
N SER A 126 -17.89 4.91 -16.88
CA SER A 126 -16.93 5.73 -16.12
C SER A 126 -15.69 4.91 -15.73
N SER A 127 -14.56 5.58 -15.54
CA SER A 127 -13.36 4.94 -15.00
C SER A 127 -13.61 4.25 -13.67
N THR A 128 -14.50 4.80 -12.83
CA THR A 128 -14.87 4.19 -11.52
C THR A 128 -15.57 2.86 -11.70
N GLN A 129 -16.53 2.76 -12.63
CA GLN A 129 -17.23 1.49 -12.93
C GLN A 129 -16.29 0.45 -13.51
N LEU A 130 -15.41 0.85 -14.45
CA LEU A 130 -14.43 -0.05 -15.04
C LEU A 130 -13.41 -0.55 -14.00
N ASN A 131 -12.92 0.31 -13.13
CA ASN A 131 -12.00 -0.05 -12.05
C ASN A 131 -12.67 -0.97 -11.00
N LYS A 132 -13.99 -0.80 -10.75
CA LYS A 132 -14.74 -1.71 -9.90
C LYS A 132 -14.81 -3.10 -10.55
N ALA A 133 -15.21 -3.18 -11.83
CA ALA A 133 -15.27 -4.45 -12.56
C ALA A 133 -13.91 -5.17 -12.61
N LEU A 134 -12.80 -4.43 -12.78
CA LEU A 134 -11.45 -5.02 -12.72
C LEU A 134 -11.12 -5.58 -11.34
N ARG A 135 -11.56 -4.93 -10.27
CA ARG A 135 -11.37 -5.46 -8.91
C ARG A 135 -12.17 -6.73 -8.68
N ASP A 136 -13.38 -6.79 -9.20
CA ASP A 136 -14.26 -7.97 -9.11
C ASP A 136 -13.67 -9.18 -9.87
N VAL A 137 -12.88 -8.93 -10.92
CA VAL A 137 -12.15 -9.98 -11.69
C VAL A 137 -10.83 -10.37 -11.02
N GLY A 138 -10.30 -9.52 -10.13
CA GLY A 138 -9.02 -9.71 -9.47
C GLY A 138 -7.85 -9.05 -10.21
N THR A 139 -6.62 -9.34 -9.77
CA THR A 139 -5.40 -8.80 -10.37
C THR A 139 -4.39 -9.90 -10.68
N THR A 140 -3.59 -9.69 -11.73
CA THR A 140 -2.53 -10.65 -12.08
C THR A 140 -1.37 -10.59 -11.07
N PRO A 141 -0.63 -11.70 -10.89
CA PRO A 141 0.55 -11.73 -10.03
C PRO A 141 1.57 -10.63 -10.34
N ASP A 142 1.79 -10.31 -11.62
CA ASP A 142 2.74 -9.28 -12.05
C ASP A 142 2.33 -7.87 -11.58
N VAL A 143 1.06 -7.53 -11.75
CA VAL A 143 0.54 -6.23 -11.31
C VAL A 143 0.63 -6.10 -9.79
N ARG A 144 0.18 -7.12 -9.04
CA ARG A 144 0.20 -7.10 -7.57
C ARG A 144 1.63 -7.00 -7.04
N ARG A 145 2.58 -7.78 -7.60
CA ARG A 145 3.98 -7.78 -7.20
C ARG A 145 4.60 -6.38 -7.29
N GLY A 146 4.36 -5.65 -8.39
CA GLY A 146 4.91 -4.32 -8.61
C GLY A 146 4.20 -3.20 -7.82
N LEU A 147 3.01 -3.46 -7.29
CA LEU A 147 2.15 -2.40 -6.74
C LEU A 147 2.75 -1.75 -5.48
N LEU A 148 3.47 -2.49 -4.62
CA LEU A 148 4.08 -1.91 -3.41
C LEU A 148 5.14 -0.86 -3.77
N ARG A 149 6.01 -1.11 -4.76
CA ARG A 149 6.99 -0.13 -5.22
C ARG A 149 6.34 1.10 -5.84
N ARG A 150 5.27 0.90 -6.62
CA ARG A 150 4.50 2.03 -7.18
C ARG A 150 3.88 2.89 -6.08
N LEU A 151 3.31 2.28 -5.04
CA LEU A 151 2.77 2.98 -3.88
C LEU A 151 3.86 3.77 -3.13
N LEU A 152 5.03 3.17 -2.90
CA LEU A 152 6.17 3.84 -2.28
C LEU A 152 6.66 5.06 -3.07
N ASN A 153 6.54 5.05 -4.38
CA ASN A 153 6.87 6.20 -5.24
C ASN A 153 5.77 7.27 -5.24
N ALA A 154 4.53 6.88 -4.94
CA ALA A 154 3.35 7.75 -5.07
C ALA A 154 2.86 8.35 -3.75
N LYS A 155 3.10 7.67 -2.62
CA LYS A 155 2.63 8.07 -1.28
C LYS A 155 3.81 8.30 -0.33
N ASP A 156 3.62 9.20 0.63
CA ASP A 156 4.61 9.45 1.69
C ASP A 156 4.64 8.28 2.69
N VAL A 157 3.48 7.73 3.04
CA VAL A 157 3.34 6.58 3.95
C VAL A 157 2.39 5.55 3.35
N ILE A 158 2.77 4.28 3.45
CA ILE A 158 1.97 3.10 3.12
C ILE A 158 1.41 2.50 4.41
N ARG A 159 0.09 2.29 4.46
CA ARG A 159 -0.62 1.63 5.55
C ARG A 159 -0.81 0.16 5.23
N ALA A 160 -0.12 -0.70 5.93
CA ALA A 160 -0.31 -2.14 5.81
C ALA A 160 -1.10 -2.67 7.01
N MET A 161 -2.21 -3.35 6.76
CA MET A 161 -3.04 -3.97 7.79
C MET A 161 -2.92 -5.48 7.74
N GLU A 162 -2.89 -6.13 8.89
CA GLU A 162 -2.82 -7.57 8.95
C GLU A 162 -4.05 -8.25 8.34
N ALA A 163 -3.80 -9.35 7.64
CA ALA A 163 -4.82 -10.26 7.17
C ALA A 163 -4.38 -11.70 7.46
N HIS A 164 -5.30 -12.52 7.98
CA HIS A 164 -5.04 -13.90 8.44
C HIS A 164 -6.08 -14.90 7.95
N SER A 165 -7.02 -14.45 7.13
CA SER A 165 -8.07 -15.26 6.51
C SER A 165 -8.71 -14.50 5.33
N GLY A 166 -9.50 -15.16 4.50
CA GLY A 166 -10.28 -14.50 3.46
C GLY A 166 -11.19 -13.40 4.01
N VAL A 167 -11.84 -13.61 5.17
CA VAL A 167 -12.71 -12.59 5.79
C VAL A 167 -11.92 -11.35 6.21
N SER A 168 -10.79 -11.51 6.88
CA SER A 168 -9.94 -10.36 7.21
C SER A 168 -9.39 -9.68 5.96
N GLY A 169 -9.10 -10.45 4.89
CA GLY A 169 -8.74 -9.94 3.57
C GLY A 169 -9.84 -9.03 2.98
N ILE A 170 -11.10 -9.48 2.99
CA ILE A 170 -12.26 -8.69 2.54
C ILE A 170 -12.37 -7.38 3.33
N ILE A 171 -12.18 -7.41 4.64
CA ILE A 171 -12.21 -6.21 5.48
C ILE A 171 -11.12 -5.23 5.07
N VAL A 172 -9.87 -5.69 4.94
CA VAL A 172 -8.74 -4.82 4.56
C VAL A 172 -8.89 -4.29 3.13
N GLU A 173 -9.43 -5.10 2.21
CA GLU A 173 -9.70 -4.66 0.83
C GLU A 173 -10.70 -3.52 0.76
N ASN A 174 -11.79 -3.60 1.54
CA ASN A 174 -12.96 -2.74 1.38
C ASN A 174 -13.10 -1.63 2.44
N CYS A 175 -12.38 -1.72 3.58
CA CYS A 175 -12.50 -0.73 4.64
C CYS A 175 -12.01 0.64 4.15
N GLN A 176 -12.92 1.60 4.13
CA GLN A 176 -12.67 2.97 3.72
C GLN A 176 -13.37 3.93 4.69
N VAL A 177 -12.72 5.02 5.02
CA VAL A 177 -13.28 6.08 5.86
C VAL A 177 -13.07 7.44 5.23
N GLN A 178 -14.06 8.30 5.32
CA GLN A 178 -13.93 9.70 4.94
C GLN A 178 -13.38 10.50 6.12
N THR A 179 -12.31 11.26 5.90
CA THR A 179 -11.69 12.15 6.88
C THR A 179 -11.65 13.58 6.33
N GLU A 180 -11.23 14.53 7.14
CA GLU A 180 -11.01 15.93 6.70
C GLU A 180 -9.97 16.03 5.57
N ASP A 181 -8.95 15.17 5.60
CA ASP A 181 -7.88 15.11 4.57
C ASP A 181 -8.29 14.30 3.32
N GLY A 182 -9.54 13.82 3.23
CA GLY A 182 -10.04 12.99 2.13
C GLY A 182 -10.31 11.53 2.54
N GLN A 183 -10.51 10.68 1.54
CA GLN A 183 -10.76 9.25 1.75
C GLN A 183 -9.49 8.53 2.18
N ARG A 184 -9.59 7.73 3.25
CA ARG A 184 -8.51 6.86 3.74
C ARG A 184 -8.89 5.40 3.63
N GLU A 185 -7.90 4.57 3.26
CA GLU A 185 -7.99 3.11 3.21
C GLU A 185 -6.62 2.50 3.54
N PHE A 186 -6.59 1.20 3.76
CA PHE A 186 -5.33 0.47 3.83
C PHE A 186 -4.75 0.30 2.41
N ASP A 187 -3.43 0.43 2.28
CA ASP A 187 -2.73 0.40 1.00
C ASP A 187 -2.19 -1.00 0.66
N ALA A 188 -1.89 -1.79 1.69
CA ALA A 188 -1.28 -3.11 1.59
C ALA A 188 -1.81 -4.05 2.68
N MET A 189 -1.58 -5.34 2.50
CA MET A 189 -1.84 -6.37 3.51
C MET A 189 -0.54 -6.89 4.10
N TRP A 190 -0.56 -7.15 5.41
CA TRP A 190 0.50 -7.80 6.15
C TRP A 190 0.06 -9.22 6.55
N LEU A 191 0.75 -10.23 6.05
CA LEU A 191 0.54 -11.62 6.44
C LEU A 191 1.49 -12.00 7.56
N SER A 192 1.04 -11.72 8.78
CA SER A 192 1.79 -11.97 10.01
C SER A 192 1.89 -13.45 10.32
N SER A 193 3.07 -13.92 10.72
CA SER A 193 3.26 -15.27 11.26
C SER A 193 2.49 -15.48 12.55
N LEU A 194 2.44 -14.46 13.42
CA LEU A 194 1.70 -14.51 14.69
C LEU A 194 0.20 -14.74 14.47
N THR A 195 -0.43 -13.95 13.60
CA THR A 195 -1.89 -14.04 13.42
C THR A 195 -2.28 -15.29 12.66
N ASP A 196 -1.49 -15.70 11.67
CA ASP A 196 -1.71 -16.95 10.92
C ASP A 196 -1.55 -18.19 11.83
N SER A 197 -0.49 -18.26 12.65
CA SER A 197 -0.28 -19.35 13.61
C SER A 197 -1.41 -19.42 14.64
N THR A 198 -1.80 -18.25 15.20
CA THR A 198 -2.85 -18.19 16.22
C THR A 198 -4.20 -18.62 15.67
N CYS A 199 -4.55 -18.24 14.44
CA CYS A 199 -5.79 -18.70 13.77
C CYS A 199 -5.81 -20.22 13.55
N LYS A 200 -4.65 -20.84 13.43
CA LYS A 200 -4.50 -22.29 13.32
C LYS A 200 -4.38 -22.98 14.70
N GLY A 201 -4.56 -22.23 15.81
CA GLY A 201 -4.42 -22.76 17.17
C GLY A 201 -3.00 -23.19 17.54
N LYS A 202 -1.98 -22.57 16.92
CA LYS A 202 -0.56 -22.87 17.10
C LYS A 202 0.20 -21.66 17.63
N PRO A 203 1.27 -21.87 18.42
CA PRO A 203 2.13 -20.78 18.87
C PRO A 203 2.97 -20.21 17.72
N ASP A 204 3.38 -18.94 17.84
CA ASP A 204 4.22 -18.22 16.89
C ASP A 204 5.71 -18.55 17.10
N ILE A 205 6.11 -19.75 16.71
CA ILE A 205 7.45 -20.31 16.87
C ILE A 205 7.96 -21.03 15.61
N GLU A 206 7.55 -20.58 14.43
CA GLU A 206 7.83 -21.21 13.12
C GLU A 206 7.33 -22.67 13.01
N CYS A 207 6.35 -23.07 13.82
CA CYS A 207 5.77 -24.43 13.74
C CYS A 207 4.71 -24.57 12.62
N VAL A 208 4.31 -23.49 12.00
CA VAL A 208 3.46 -23.50 10.79
C VAL A 208 4.37 -23.41 9.58
N ASP A 209 4.46 -24.51 8.85
CA ASP A 209 5.32 -24.58 7.66
C ASP A 209 4.84 -23.70 6.51
N LEU A 210 5.73 -23.44 5.54
CA LEU A 210 5.44 -22.58 4.38
C LEU A 210 4.21 -23.06 3.61
N THR A 211 4.01 -24.36 3.40
CA THR A 211 2.88 -24.88 2.64
C THR A 211 1.55 -24.54 3.31
N SER A 212 1.48 -24.74 4.63
CA SER A 212 0.30 -24.37 5.44
C SER A 212 0.03 -22.87 5.40
N ARG A 213 1.08 -22.04 5.42
CA ARG A 213 0.95 -20.58 5.31
C ARG A 213 0.52 -20.15 3.91
N LEU A 214 0.94 -20.86 2.86
CA LEU A 214 0.52 -20.59 1.48
C LEU A 214 -0.98 -20.86 1.25
N HIS A 215 -1.63 -21.72 2.02
CA HIS A 215 -3.09 -21.87 1.98
C HIS A 215 -3.76 -20.55 2.41
N THR A 216 -3.34 -19.96 3.53
CA THR A 216 -3.85 -18.64 3.97
C THR A 216 -3.55 -17.54 2.94
N VAL A 217 -2.36 -17.57 2.33
CA VAL A 217 -2.01 -16.66 1.22
C VAL A 217 -3.03 -16.78 0.09
N ASN A 218 -3.34 -18.00 -0.36
CA ASN A 218 -4.28 -18.25 -1.46
C ASN A 218 -5.69 -17.74 -1.10
N ASP A 219 -6.20 -18.04 0.10
CA ASP A 219 -7.51 -17.55 0.54
C ASP A 219 -7.61 -16.00 0.50
N ILE A 220 -6.52 -15.32 0.83
CA ILE A 220 -6.45 -13.85 0.79
C ILE A 220 -6.31 -13.34 -0.66
N LEU A 221 -5.53 -14.04 -1.50
CA LEU A 221 -5.36 -13.67 -2.90
C LEU A 221 -6.67 -13.68 -3.70
N GLU A 222 -7.62 -14.55 -3.34
CA GLU A 222 -8.95 -14.61 -3.96
C GLU A 222 -9.81 -13.36 -3.72
N VAL A 223 -9.53 -12.61 -2.64
CA VAL A 223 -10.38 -11.50 -2.19
C VAL A 223 -9.70 -10.14 -2.22
N THR A 224 -8.45 -10.04 -2.71
CA THR A 224 -7.71 -8.78 -2.70
C THR A 224 -7.01 -8.47 -4.01
N THR A 225 -6.97 -7.17 -4.32
CA THR A 225 -6.12 -6.61 -5.37
C THR A 225 -4.92 -5.85 -4.79
N LYS A 226 -4.85 -5.70 -3.46
CA LYS A 226 -3.78 -4.95 -2.78
C LYS A 226 -2.46 -5.72 -2.78
N PRO A 227 -1.31 -5.02 -2.69
CA PRO A 227 -0.02 -5.67 -2.52
C PRO A 227 0.05 -6.36 -1.16
N ILE A 228 0.74 -7.50 -1.13
CA ILE A 228 0.91 -8.32 0.07
C ILE A 228 2.37 -8.27 0.51
N ILE A 229 2.59 -8.00 1.79
CA ILE A 229 3.87 -8.10 2.48
C ILE A 229 3.80 -9.36 3.36
N TYR A 230 4.69 -10.31 3.11
CA TYR A 230 4.72 -11.60 3.80
C TYR A 230 5.74 -11.60 4.94
N ASP A 231 5.34 -12.05 6.12
CA ASP A 231 6.23 -12.30 7.26
C ASP A 231 6.99 -13.60 7.02
N GLY A 232 8.26 -13.47 6.68
CA GLY A 232 9.14 -14.60 6.39
C GLY A 232 9.84 -15.17 7.61
N ASP A 233 9.49 -14.70 8.82
CA ASP A 233 10.16 -15.09 10.08
C ASP A 233 11.68 -14.87 9.95
N SER A 234 12.51 -15.86 10.32
CA SER A 234 13.97 -15.81 10.15
C SER A 234 14.42 -15.99 8.68
N GLY A 235 13.52 -16.39 7.79
CA GLY A 235 13.83 -16.79 6.41
C GLY A 235 14.48 -18.17 6.30
N GLY A 236 14.76 -18.85 7.41
CA GLY A 236 15.41 -20.14 7.45
C GLY A 236 16.87 -20.11 6.94
N LEU A 237 17.34 -21.21 6.37
CA LEU A 237 18.67 -21.30 5.76
C LEU A 237 18.71 -20.58 4.40
N PRO A 238 19.86 -19.97 4.00
CA PRO A 238 19.97 -19.26 2.72
C PRO A 238 19.50 -20.08 1.52
N ASP A 239 19.87 -21.34 1.42
CA ASP A 239 19.48 -22.24 0.32
C ASP A 239 17.97 -22.52 0.29
N HIS A 240 17.31 -22.57 1.46
CA HIS A 240 15.84 -22.72 1.54
C HIS A 240 15.13 -21.41 1.21
N PHE A 241 15.70 -20.28 1.63
CA PHE A 241 15.14 -18.97 1.35
C PHE A 241 15.05 -18.66 -0.16
N VAL A 242 15.98 -19.17 -0.96
CA VAL A 242 15.92 -19.12 -2.43
C VAL A 242 14.58 -19.66 -2.96
N PHE A 243 14.11 -20.80 -2.43
CA PHE A 243 12.85 -21.40 -2.87
C PHE A 243 11.63 -20.64 -2.32
N THR A 244 11.71 -20.10 -1.12
CA THR A 244 10.68 -19.22 -0.56
C THR A 244 10.49 -17.99 -1.43
N VAL A 245 11.56 -17.28 -1.78
CA VAL A 245 11.53 -16.10 -2.66
C VAL A 245 10.89 -16.43 -4.00
N ARG A 246 11.33 -17.50 -4.68
CA ARG A 246 10.76 -17.92 -5.97
C ARG A 246 9.27 -18.23 -5.89
N THR A 247 8.84 -18.86 -4.80
CA THR A 247 7.44 -19.20 -4.60
C THR A 247 6.59 -17.96 -4.35
N LEU A 248 7.01 -17.06 -3.47
CA LEU A 248 6.29 -15.82 -3.17
C LEU A 248 6.22 -14.90 -4.40
N GLU A 249 7.32 -14.78 -5.12
CA GLU A 249 7.40 -13.97 -6.35
C GLU A 249 6.42 -14.48 -7.43
N ARG A 250 6.37 -15.80 -7.65
CA ARG A 250 5.44 -16.44 -8.59
C ARG A 250 3.98 -16.22 -8.23
N LEU A 251 3.65 -16.19 -6.94
CA LEU A 251 2.29 -15.92 -6.45
C LEU A 251 1.89 -14.43 -6.55
N GLY A 252 2.84 -13.55 -6.88
CA GLY A 252 2.56 -12.12 -6.95
C GLY A 252 2.59 -11.42 -5.60
N ILE A 253 3.25 -11.99 -4.59
CA ILE A 253 3.56 -11.30 -3.33
C ILE A 253 4.51 -10.15 -3.64
N SER A 254 4.32 -9.00 -2.99
CA SER A 254 5.09 -7.80 -3.28
C SER A 254 6.38 -7.69 -2.48
N ALA A 255 6.38 -8.22 -1.25
CA ALA A 255 7.55 -8.20 -0.39
C ALA A 255 7.56 -9.36 0.60
N VAL A 256 8.76 -9.75 1.01
CA VAL A 256 9.00 -10.60 2.19
C VAL A 256 9.83 -9.84 3.21
N ILE A 257 9.46 -9.93 4.49
CA ILE A 257 10.27 -9.41 5.60
C ILE A 257 10.92 -10.60 6.30
N ILE A 258 12.24 -10.56 6.53
CA ILE A 258 12.98 -11.56 7.29
C ILE A 258 13.75 -10.89 8.43
N GLU A 259 13.71 -11.51 9.62
CA GLU A 259 14.38 -10.97 10.81
C GLU A 259 15.78 -11.58 11.03
N ASP A 260 16.67 -10.77 11.58
CA ASP A 260 18.05 -11.17 11.88
C ASP A 260 18.17 -11.88 13.25
N LYS A 261 17.26 -12.84 13.52
CA LYS A 261 17.34 -13.72 14.68
C LYS A 261 17.67 -15.15 14.26
N THR A 262 18.27 -15.92 15.16
CA THR A 262 18.67 -17.30 14.93
C THR A 262 18.23 -18.20 16.08
N GLY A 263 18.22 -19.52 15.85
CA GLY A 263 17.72 -20.49 16.81
C GLY A 263 16.20 -20.67 16.76
N LEU A 264 15.62 -21.19 17.83
CA LEU A 264 14.17 -21.36 17.92
C LEU A 264 13.49 -20.01 18.03
N LYS A 265 12.58 -19.72 17.11
CA LYS A 265 11.84 -18.46 17.09
C LYS A 265 11.08 -18.24 18.39
N GLN A 266 11.18 -17.01 18.89
CA GLN A 266 10.36 -16.48 19.98
C GLN A 266 9.80 -15.13 19.55
N ASN A 267 8.54 -14.88 19.92
CA ASN A 267 7.92 -13.59 19.61
C ASN A 267 8.68 -12.46 20.34
N SER A 268 9.03 -11.41 19.60
CA SER A 268 9.85 -10.29 20.11
C SER A 268 9.18 -9.49 21.23
N LEU A 269 7.86 -9.62 21.41
CA LEU A 269 7.08 -8.93 22.44
C LEU A 269 6.88 -9.72 23.73
N LEU A 270 7.36 -10.97 23.81
CA LEU A 270 7.34 -11.72 25.06
C LEU A 270 8.36 -11.15 26.04
N GLU A 271 7.93 -10.87 27.25
CA GLU A 271 8.78 -10.29 28.32
C GLU A 271 9.62 -11.32 29.07
N GLU A 272 9.19 -12.60 29.10
CA GLU A 272 9.81 -13.66 29.86
C GLU A 272 10.47 -14.72 28.94
N GLY A 273 11.73 -14.99 29.14
CA GLY A 273 12.47 -16.07 28.49
C GLY A 273 13.88 -15.67 28.07
N ASN A 274 14.64 -16.66 27.57
CA ASN A 274 15.94 -16.42 26.96
C ASN A 274 15.76 -15.52 25.73
N VAL A 275 16.47 -14.39 25.71
CA VAL A 275 16.52 -13.51 24.51
C VAL A 275 17.04 -14.36 23.36
N GLN A 276 16.23 -14.48 22.30
CA GLN A 276 16.64 -15.21 21.10
C GLN A 276 17.91 -14.55 20.53
N PRO A 277 18.97 -15.32 20.24
CA PRO A 277 20.20 -14.74 19.71
C PRO A 277 19.98 -14.02 18.39
N GLN A 278 20.67 -12.92 18.20
CA GLN A 278 20.70 -12.21 16.93
C GLN A 278 21.70 -12.90 15.99
N GLU A 279 21.33 -13.03 14.72
CA GLU A 279 22.16 -13.61 13.68
C GLU A 279 23.39 -12.72 13.42
N SER A 280 24.49 -13.32 12.95
CA SER A 280 25.64 -12.53 12.53
C SER A 280 25.30 -11.65 11.30
N ILE A 281 25.91 -10.48 11.20
CA ILE A 281 25.78 -9.59 10.04
C ILE A 281 26.11 -10.35 8.75
N ALA A 282 27.17 -11.15 8.78
CA ALA A 282 27.63 -11.90 7.61
C ALA A 282 26.59 -12.91 7.10
N ASN A 283 26.01 -13.72 7.99
CA ASN A 283 25.01 -14.72 7.63
C ASN A 283 23.71 -14.07 7.14
N MET A 284 23.26 -12.99 7.81
CA MET A 284 22.08 -12.27 7.34
C MET A 284 22.32 -11.64 5.96
N CYS A 285 23.49 -11.07 5.71
CA CYS A 285 23.87 -10.54 4.39
C CYS A 285 23.95 -11.65 3.33
N GLU A 286 24.44 -12.85 3.67
CA GLU A 286 24.45 -14.00 2.77
C GLU A 286 23.02 -14.42 2.40
N LYS A 287 22.12 -14.50 3.36
CA LYS A 287 20.71 -14.80 3.15
C LYS A 287 20.03 -13.76 2.25
N ILE A 288 20.25 -12.47 2.49
CA ILE A 288 19.74 -11.40 1.64
C ILE A 288 20.25 -11.56 0.20
N LYS A 289 21.56 -11.76 0.02
CA LYS A 289 22.17 -11.96 -1.31
C LYS A 289 21.61 -13.20 -2.01
N ALA A 290 21.43 -14.30 -1.30
CA ALA A 290 20.85 -15.52 -1.84
C ALA A 290 19.42 -15.28 -2.35
N GLY A 291 18.60 -14.59 -1.56
CA GLY A 291 17.25 -14.19 -1.95
C GLY A 291 17.25 -13.24 -3.15
N LYS A 292 18.12 -12.22 -3.16
CA LYS A 292 18.25 -11.27 -4.28
C LYS A 292 18.66 -11.96 -5.58
N ASN A 293 19.59 -12.89 -5.51
CA ASN A 293 20.02 -13.68 -6.69
C ASN A 293 18.94 -14.66 -7.17
N ALA A 294 18.00 -15.03 -6.32
CA ALA A 294 16.90 -15.91 -6.68
C ALA A 294 15.73 -15.19 -7.37
N GLN A 295 15.64 -13.87 -7.24
CA GLN A 295 14.60 -13.06 -7.86
C GLN A 295 14.68 -13.13 -9.40
N VAL A 296 13.52 -13.16 -10.04
CA VAL A 296 13.36 -13.09 -11.49
C VAL A 296 13.00 -11.66 -11.92
N THR A 297 12.31 -10.92 -11.05
CA THR A 297 11.85 -9.55 -11.32
C THR A 297 12.47 -8.55 -10.34
N THR A 298 12.49 -7.28 -10.71
CA THR A 298 12.99 -6.20 -9.86
C THR A 298 11.93 -5.66 -8.89
N GLU A 299 10.68 -6.02 -9.10
CA GLU A 299 9.53 -5.50 -8.36
C GLU A 299 9.38 -6.11 -6.97
N PHE A 300 9.65 -7.41 -6.83
CA PHE A 300 9.60 -8.09 -5.53
C PHE A 300 10.63 -7.50 -4.57
N MET A 301 10.25 -7.32 -3.30
CA MET A 301 11.12 -6.70 -2.29
C MET A 301 11.53 -7.69 -1.20
N ILE A 302 12.81 -7.66 -0.82
CA ILE A 302 13.32 -8.33 0.38
C ILE A 302 13.62 -7.24 1.40
N ILE A 303 12.89 -7.26 2.53
CA ILE A 303 13.01 -6.29 3.61
C ILE A 303 13.70 -6.98 4.78
N ALA A 304 14.79 -6.38 5.26
CA ALA A 304 15.53 -6.90 6.41
C ALA A 304 15.00 -6.26 7.70
N ARG A 305 14.54 -7.09 8.63
CA ARG A 305 14.13 -6.68 9.98
C ARG A 305 15.30 -6.80 10.93
N CYS A 306 15.71 -5.65 11.48
CA CYS A 306 16.78 -5.53 12.45
C CYS A 306 16.22 -5.60 13.88
N GLU A 307 16.66 -6.57 14.64
CA GLU A 307 16.20 -6.84 16.01
C GLU A 307 17.16 -6.30 17.10
N SER A 308 18.13 -5.45 16.74
CA SER A 308 19.14 -4.94 17.69
C SER A 308 18.54 -4.21 18.89
N LEU A 309 17.42 -3.50 18.70
CA LEU A 309 16.73 -2.81 19.80
C LEU A 309 15.96 -3.80 20.69
N ILE A 310 15.48 -4.90 20.13
CA ILE A 310 14.80 -5.97 20.87
C ILE A 310 15.79 -6.78 21.71
N THR A 311 16.94 -7.12 21.11
CA THR A 311 18.00 -7.91 21.75
C THR A 311 18.84 -7.12 22.76
N GLY A 312 18.72 -5.78 22.75
CA GLY A 312 19.49 -4.88 23.61
C GLY A 312 20.90 -4.57 23.10
N ALA A 313 21.22 -4.92 21.83
CA ALA A 313 22.48 -4.56 21.20
C ALA A 313 22.62 -3.04 20.95
N GLY A 314 21.49 -2.34 20.86
CA GLY A 314 21.41 -0.89 20.87
C GLY A 314 21.49 -0.21 19.50
N GLN A 315 21.49 1.12 19.53
CA GLN A 315 21.36 1.97 18.32
C GLN A 315 22.55 1.84 17.37
N GLN A 316 23.79 1.77 17.89
CA GLN A 316 24.98 1.71 17.06
C GLN A 316 25.05 0.40 16.27
N ASP A 317 24.77 -0.72 16.93
CA ASP A 317 24.68 -2.04 16.27
C ASP A 317 23.56 -2.06 15.23
N ALA A 318 22.41 -1.46 15.54
CA ALA A 318 21.31 -1.36 14.59
C ALA A 318 21.72 -0.61 13.30
N ILE A 319 22.41 0.53 13.42
CA ILE A 319 22.87 1.32 12.26
C ILE A 319 23.92 0.55 11.45
N GLU A 320 24.87 -0.13 12.12
CA GLU A 320 25.90 -0.95 11.45
C GLU A 320 25.26 -2.08 10.64
N ARG A 321 24.33 -2.80 11.24
CA ARG A 321 23.59 -3.90 10.59
C ARG A 321 22.80 -3.45 9.40
N VAL A 322 21.99 -2.39 9.53
CA VAL A 322 21.13 -1.95 8.43
C VAL A 322 21.94 -1.42 7.24
N GLN A 323 23.09 -0.79 7.48
CA GLN A 323 24.00 -0.42 6.40
C GLN A 323 24.52 -1.65 5.65
N ALA A 324 24.94 -2.70 6.37
CA ALA A 324 25.41 -3.94 5.77
C ALA A 324 24.27 -4.64 4.98
N TYR A 325 23.05 -4.63 5.52
CA TYR A 325 21.88 -5.25 4.86
C TYR A 325 21.51 -4.52 3.57
N VAL A 326 21.53 -3.18 3.55
CA VAL A 326 21.31 -2.39 2.34
C VAL A 326 22.40 -2.68 1.30
N GLN A 327 23.66 -2.75 1.71
CA GLN A 327 24.78 -3.11 0.82
C GLN A 327 24.68 -4.55 0.31
N ALA A 328 24.06 -5.46 1.08
CA ALA A 328 23.77 -6.81 0.63
C ALA A 328 22.59 -6.90 -0.36
N GLY A 329 21.84 -5.80 -0.56
CA GLY A 329 20.74 -5.68 -1.51
C GLY A 329 19.35 -5.70 -0.91
N ALA A 330 19.21 -5.50 0.40
CA ALA A 330 17.87 -5.33 1.01
C ALA A 330 17.13 -4.14 0.37
N ASP A 331 15.85 -4.33 0.04
CA ASP A 331 14.99 -3.34 -0.60
C ASP A 331 14.21 -2.47 0.41
N GLY A 332 14.28 -2.80 1.68
CA GLY A 332 13.69 -2.08 2.80
C GLY A 332 14.32 -2.51 4.12
N ILE A 333 14.20 -1.65 5.12
CA ILE A 333 14.64 -1.93 6.48
C ILE A 333 13.45 -1.82 7.43
N MET A 334 13.21 -2.85 8.23
CA MET A 334 12.27 -2.80 9.34
C MET A 334 13.04 -2.73 10.65
N ILE A 335 12.69 -1.77 11.49
CA ILE A 335 13.17 -1.64 12.86
C ILE A 335 12.05 -1.92 13.84
N HIS A 336 12.34 -2.64 14.91
CA HIS A 336 11.35 -3.05 15.90
C HIS A 336 11.81 -2.67 17.31
N SER A 337 10.89 -2.26 18.16
CA SER A 337 11.11 -1.95 19.57
C SER A 337 9.97 -2.50 20.42
N LYS A 338 10.30 -2.94 21.64
CA LYS A 338 9.35 -3.37 22.67
C LYS A 338 8.97 -2.25 23.65
N LEU A 339 9.60 -1.08 23.54
CA LEU A 339 9.33 0.05 24.42
C LEU A 339 7.98 0.70 24.10
N LYS A 340 7.27 1.16 25.14
CA LYS A 340 6.00 1.87 24.99
C LYS A 340 6.16 3.31 24.51
N GLN A 341 7.34 3.90 24.69
CA GLN A 341 7.66 5.24 24.23
C GLN A 341 8.43 5.17 22.90
N PRO A 342 8.16 6.07 21.95
CA PRO A 342 8.71 6.01 20.60
C PRO A 342 10.15 6.52 20.49
N ASP A 343 10.72 7.10 21.55
CA ASP A 343 12.02 7.79 21.51
C ASP A 343 13.14 6.93 20.94
N GLU A 344 13.12 5.64 21.21
CA GLU A 344 14.12 4.70 20.70
C GLU A 344 14.00 4.54 19.17
N ILE A 345 12.78 4.40 18.68
CA ILE A 345 12.49 4.30 17.24
C ILE A 345 12.81 5.63 16.54
N PHE A 346 12.40 6.76 17.09
CA PHE A 346 12.68 8.06 16.50
C PHE A 346 14.19 8.33 16.41
N ARG A 347 14.96 8.06 17.48
CA ARG A 347 16.42 8.17 17.44
C ARG A 347 17.06 7.31 16.35
N PHE A 348 16.57 6.07 16.19
CA PHE A 348 17.04 5.22 15.10
C PHE A 348 16.70 5.81 13.74
N CYS A 349 15.45 6.18 13.52
CA CYS A 349 14.99 6.75 12.26
C CYS A 349 15.76 8.00 11.88
N ASP A 350 15.97 8.93 12.83
CA ASP A 350 16.72 10.16 12.61
C ASP A 350 18.20 9.90 12.27
N ALA A 351 18.83 8.96 12.99
CA ALA A 351 20.21 8.53 12.68
C ALA A 351 20.30 7.87 11.31
N TYR A 352 19.33 7.02 10.95
CA TYR A 352 19.24 6.39 9.64
C TYR A 352 19.07 7.42 8.52
N MET A 353 18.24 8.45 8.73
CA MET A 353 18.03 9.53 7.77
C MET A 353 19.24 10.44 7.57
N GLN A 354 20.26 10.39 8.44
CA GLN A 354 21.55 11.06 8.24
C GLN A 354 22.53 10.24 7.37
N LEU A 355 22.25 8.98 7.10
CA LEU A 355 23.10 8.17 6.21
C LEU A 355 23.03 8.72 4.77
N PRO A 356 24.08 8.51 3.95
CA PRO A 356 24.04 8.85 2.53
C PRO A 356 22.85 8.19 1.82
N MET A 357 22.23 8.85 0.85
CA MET A 357 21.05 8.33 0.15
C MET A 357 21.27 6.95 -0.47
N VAL A 358 22.48 6.67 -0.96
CA VAL A 358 22.85 5.35 -1.51
C VAL A 358 22.76 4.21 -0.49
N ASN A 359 22.81 4.53 0.80
CA ASN A 359 22.71 3.59 1.91
C ASN A 359 21.32 3.58 2.56
N ARG A 360 20.31 4.18 1.92
CA ARG A 360 18.95 4.26 2.45
C ARG A 360 17.95 3.60 1.52
N VAL A 361 17.09 2.81 2.10
CA VAL A 361 15.90 2.19 1.49
C VAL A 361 14.68 2.52 2.36
N PRO A 362 13.44 2.28 1.94
CA PRO A 362 12.25 2.55 2.74
C PRO A 362 12.33 1.96 4.15
N LEU A 363 12.03 2.78 5.17
CA LEU A 363 11.88 2.34 6.55
C LEU A 363 10.49 1.79 6.81
N VAL A 364 10.43 0.68 7.53
CA VAL A 364 9.22 -0.03 7.94
C VAL A 364 9.17 -0.11 9.46
N VAL A 365 8.02 0.20 10.06
CA VAL A 365 7.81 0.07 11.51
C VAL A 365 6.49 -0.63 11.83
N VAL A 366 6.42 -1.20 13.04
CA VAL A 366 5.23 -1.83 13.62
C VAL A 366 4.93 -1.19 14.97
N PRO A 367 4.07 -0.15 15.04
CA PRO A 367 3.82 0.61 16.27
C PRO A 367 2.87 -0.12 17.25
N SER A 368 3.05 -1.44 17.48
CA SER A 368 2.19 -2.20 18.39
C SER A 368 2.37 -1.81 19.85
N THR A 369 3.58 -1.47 20.27
CA THR A 369 3.91 -1.11 21.67
C THR A 369 3.83 0.39 21.92
N TYR A 370 4.07 1.22 20.91
CA TYR A 370 3.97 2.70 20.93
C TYR A 370 2.80 3.19 20.06
N SER A 371 1.64 2.58 20.25
CA SER A 371 0.44 2.75 19.43
C SER A 371 -0.20 4.17 19.48
N GLN A 372 0.28 5.04 20.35
CA GLN A 372 -0.11 6.45 20.44
C GLN A 372 0.47 7.33 19.33
N VAL A 373 1.51 6.86 18.63
CA VAL A 373 2.20 7.62 17.58
C VAL A 373 1.41 7.58 16.29
N THR A 374 1.20 8.75 15.68
CA THR A 374 0.48 8.88 14.43
C THR A 374 1.37 8.57 13.20
N GLU A 375 0.74 8.20 12.08
CA GLU A 375 1.44 8.01 10.80
C GLU A 375 2.18 9.28 10.36
N LYS A 376 1.62 10.47 10.65
CA LYS A 376 2.22 11.76 10.32
C LYS A 376 3.52 11.99 11.10
N GLU A 377 3.55 11.65 12.38
CA GLU A 377 4.76 11.71 13.20
C GLU A 377 5.81 10.73 12.70
N LEU A 378 5.42 9.48 12.41
CA LEU A 378 6.33 8.48 11.85
C LEU A 378 6.91 8.93 10.49
N ALA A 379 6.09 9.50 9.62
CA ALA A 379 6.53 10.04 8.34
C ALA A 379 7.55 11.18 8.50
N ALA A 380 7.37 12.06 9.50
CA ALA A 380 8.32 13.14 9.80
C ALA A 380 9.72 12.62 10.16
N HIS A 381 9.82 11.40 10.70
CA HIS A 381 11.07 10.68 10.96
C HIS A 381 11.53 9.76 9.81
N GLY A 382 10.93 9.88 8.62
CA GLY A 382 11.35 9.15 7.41
C GLY A 382 10.77 7.73 7.26
N VAL A 383 9.81 7.34 8.09
CA VAL A 383 9.11 6.05 7.94
C VAL A 383 8.24 6.07 6.69
N ARG A 384 8.31 4.98 5.91
CA ARG A 384 7.59 4.86 4.64
C ARG A 384 6.51 3.77 4.65
N ILE A 385 6.60 2.78 5.53
CA ILE A 385 5.59 1.74 5.69
C ILE A 385 5.28 1.59 7.17
N VAL A 386 4.00 1.70 7.52
CA VAL A 386 3.47 1.45 8.87
C VAL A 386 2.62 0.18 8.83
N ILE A 387 2.98 -0.82 9.63
CA ILE A 387 2.29 -2.11 9.70
C ILE A 387 1.46 -2.19 10.98
N TYR A 388 0.15 -2.35 10.82
CA TYR A 388 -0.79 -2.69 11.90
C TYR A 388 -0.90 -4.22 11.97
N ALA A 389 -0.08 -4.84 12.85
CA ALA A 389 0.34 -6.23 12.70
C ALA A 389 -0.63 -7.30 13.23
N ASN A 390 -1.61 -6.95 14.09
CA ASN A 390 -2.41 -7.96 14.80
C ASN A 390 -3.76 -7.47 15.35
N GLN A 391 -4.19 -6.28 15.03
CA GLN A 391 -5.36 -5.65 15.64
C GLN A 391 -6.68 -6.35 15.28
N LEU A 392 -6.84 -6.84 14.04
CA LEU A 392 -8.06 -7.53 13.63
C LEU A 392 -8.24 -8.84 14.39
N LEU A 393 -7.19 -9.67 14.48
CA LEU A 393 -7.27 -10.92 15.25
C LEU A 393 -7.51 -10.66 16.74
N ARG A 394 -6.80 -9.68 17.31
CA ARG A 394 -6.95 -9.32 18.74
C ARG A 394 -8.34 -8.77 19.06
N SER A 395 -9.02 -8.13 18.12
CA SER A 395 -10.41 -7.70 18.31
C SER A 395 -11.41 -8.83 18.06
N ALA A 396 -11.15 -9.72 17.13
CA ALA A 396 -12.02 -10.84 16.81
C ALA A 396 -12.13 -11.86 17.96
N TYR A 397 -11.02 -12.18 18.63
CA TYR A 397 -11.00 -13.18 19.70
C TYR A 397 -11.99 -12.85 20.84
N PRO A 398 -11.93 -11.66 21.51
CA PRO A 398 -12.86 -11.34 22.59
C PRO A 398 -14.31 -11.22 22.10
N ALA A 399 -14.54 -10.80 20.85
CA ALA A 399 -15.91 -10.74 20.31
C ALA A 399 -16.50 -12.14 20.13
N MET A 400 -15.76 -13.08 19.56
CA MET A 400 -16.17 -14.47 19.41
C MET A 400 -16.36 -15.15 20.78
N TRP A 401 -15.46 -14.90 21.72
CA TRP A 401 -15.57 -15.41 23.09
C TRP A 401 -16.87 -14.95 23.76
N LYS A 402 -17.15 -13.66 23.73
CA LYS A 402 -18.36 -13.07 24.28
C LYS A 402 -19.63 -13.69 23.67
N THR A 403 -19.65 -13.88 22.36
CA THR A 403 -20.79 -14.53 21.68
C THR A 403 -21.01 -15.96 22.20
N ALA A 404 -19.94 -16.73 22.35
CA ALA A 404 -20.00 -18.09 22.88
C ALA A 404 -20.52 -18.11 24.34
N GLU A 405 -20.04 -17.20 25.21
CA GLU A 405 -20.53 -17.07 26.59
C GLU A 405 -22.03 -16.78 26.64
N ILE A 406 -22.52 -15.84 25.82
CA ILE A 406 -23.95 -15.49 25.76
C ILE A 406 -24.80 -16.73 25.43
N ILE A 407 -24.40 -17.50 24.42
CA ILE A 407 -25.12 -18.73 24.03
C ILE A 407 -25.11 -19.76 25.17
N LEU A 408 -23.96 -19.99 25.81
CA LEU A 408 -23.86 -20.90 26.94
C LEU A 408 -24.69 -20.48 28.15
N MET A 409 -24.74 -19.19 28.43
CA MET A 409 -25.54 -18.65 29.56
C MET A 409 -27.04 -18.79 29.35
N ASN A 410 -27.52 -18.63 28.13
CA ASN A 410 -28.96 -18.62 27.82
C ASN A 410 -29.48 -19.96 27.25
N GLY A 411 -28.59 -20.88 26.85
CA GLY A 411 -28.96 -22.14 26.22
C GLY A 411 -29.66 -21.97 24.87
N ARG A 412 -29.55 -20.78 24.26
CA ARG A 412 -30.12 -20.43 22.95
C ARG A 412 -29.33 -19.29 22.31
N ALA A 413 -29.55 -19.03 21.01
CA ALA A 413 -28.80 -18.05 20.23
C ALA A 413 -29.39 -16.64 20.21
N GLU A 414 -30.66 -16.44 20.59
CA GLU A 414 -31.40 -15.16 20.44
C GLU A 414 -30.66 -13.94 21.00
N GLU A 415 -30.09 -14.07 22.19
CA GLU A 415 -29.35 -12.97 22.84
C GLU A 415 -28.01 -12.67 22.17
N ALA A 416 -27.46 -13.66 21.48
CA ALA A 416 -26.19 -13.49 20.71
C ALA A 416 -26.40 -12.76 19.38
N ASP A 417 -27.61 -12.68 18.84
CA ASP A 417 -27.92 -11.96 17.59
C ASP A 417 -27.53 -10.48 17.65
N THR A 418 -27.55 -9.87 18.83
CA THR A 418 -27.11 -8.48 19.02
C THR A 418 -25.60 -8.28 18.78
N CYS A 419 -24.81 -9.36 18.80
CA CYS A 419 -23.36 -9.36 18.57
C CYS A 419 -22.99 -9.81 17.15
N CYS A 420 -23.98 -10.27 16.37
CA CYS A 420 -23.78 -10.86 15.04
C CYS A 420 -24.33 -9.95 13.94
N ILE A 421 -23.69 -9.98 12.78
CA ILE A 421 -24.33 -9.48 11.56
C ILE A 421 -25.43 -10.44 11.13
N SER A 422 -26.43 -9.96 10.39
CA SER A 422 -27.51 -10.80 9.92
C SER A 422 -27.03 -11.87 8.94
N ILE A 423 -27.79 -12.97 8.83
CA ILE A 423 -27.51 -14.02 7.80
C ILE A 423 -27.55 -13.44 6.39
N GLU A 424 -28.45 -12.48 6.14
CA GLU A 424 -28.54 -11.82 4.84
C GLU A 424 -27.25 -11.00 4.52
N GLU A 425 -26.70 -10.31 5.50
CA GLU A 425 -25.46 -9.54 5.33
C GLU A 425 -24.27 -10.44 5.11
N ILE A 426 -24.11 -11.54 5.87
CA ILE A 426 -22.97 -12.45 5.69
C ILE A 426 -23.01 -13.16 4.31
N LEU A 427 -24.20 -13.49 3.79
CA LEU A 427 -24.36 -14.09 2.47
C LEU A 427 -24.05 -13.10 1.32
N LYS A 428 -24.00 -11.81 1.59
CA LYS A 428 -23.68 -10.76 0.61
C LYS A 428 -22.23 -10.27 0.68
N LEU A 429 -21.43 -10.82 1.60
CA LEU A 429 -20.03 -10.42 1.75
C LEU A 429 -19.14 -10.87 0.56
N ILE A 430 -19.56 -11.94 -0.12
CA ILE A 430 -18.81 -12.58 -1.21
C ILE A 430 -19.63 -12.59 -2.48
#